data_72cc4dcd8e8d1247ed3b6b1af2018615
#
_entry.id   72cc4dcd8e8d1247ed3b6b1af2018615
#
_cell.length_a   1.000
_cell.length_b   1.000
_cell.length_c   1.000
_cell.angle_alpha   90.00
_cell.angle_beta   90.00
_cell.angle_gamma   90.00
#
_symmetry.space_group_name_H-M   'P 1'
#
loop_
_entity.id
_entity.type
_entity.pdbx_description
1 polymer ?
#
loop_
_entity_poly.entity_id
_entity_poly.type
_entity_poly.pdbx_seq_one_letter_code
_entity_poly.pdbx_strand_id
1 'polypeptide(L)'
;NNMIKPCSGYPLEVGAKLFREAALGGCDVIKDDELIASMRYNDAVKRVKAYMKIEKEVFEETGEHTLYTVNVTDRLPRMFDLARRCVDAGVNAMMVNYLSVGPEAMRALADDPAISVPILAHMDLAGAYFMSPVQGIASPLILGKFARLCGADSVVLPFSLGGKAMYMHDRFMSTVRNLTYPMGGMKPSLPMPSGGITPANVADIVNTLGKDTMIGSGGGIHAHPGGPRAGARALRQAIDAAIQGIRLEEYAKEHEELGVALGVWNKKTDFKI
;
A
#
# COMPACT_ATOMS: atom_id res chain seq x y z
N ASN A 1 -3.38 -0.11 4.44
CA ASN A 1 -2.56 -1.06 3.68
C ASN A 1 -1.24 -1.30 4.39
N ASN A 2 -0.89 -2.57 4.59
CA ASN A 2 0.40 -3.00 5.11
C ASN A 2 1.31 -3.50 3.99
N MET A 3 2.57 -3.07 3.99
CA MET A 3 3.63 -3.68 3.17
C MET A 3 4.44 -4.64 4.04
N ILE A 4 4.43 -5.94 3.70
CA ILE A 4 5.17 -6.96 4.47
C ILE A 4 6.66 -6.61 4.51
N LYS A 5 7.24 -6.64 5.71
CA LYS A 5 8.68 -6.41 5.96
C LYS A 5 9.30 -7.61 6.70
N PRO A 6 10.53 -8.00 6.35
CA PRO A 6 11.45 -7.39 5.36
C PRO A 6 10.92 -7.48 3.93
N CYS A 7 11.48 -6.64 3.02
CA CYS A 7 11.01 -6.51 1.63
C CYS A 7 11.07 -7.82 0.81
N SER A 8 12.08 -8.64 1.06
CA SER A 8 12.33 -9.90 0.36
C SER A 8 13.26 -10.79 1.18
N GLY A 9 13.65 -11.96 0.66
CA GLY A 9 14.64 -12.82 1.30
C GLY A 9 14.09 -13.73 2.40
N TYR A 10 12.77 -13.80 2.58
CA TYR A 10 12.13 -14.68 3.56
C TYR A 10 11.39 -15.84 2.87
N PRO A 11 11.33 -17.03 3.52
CA PRO A 11 10.55 -18.15 3.03
C PRO A 11 9.04 -17.91 3.21
N LEU A 12 8.24 -18.71 2.50
CA LEU A 12 6.78 -18.57 2.47
C LEU A 12 6.14 -18.55 3.87
N GLU A 13 6.60 -19.41 4.76
CA GLU A 13 6.03 -19.59 6.10
C GLU A 13 6.21 -18.34 6.97
N VAL A 14 7.33 -17.66 6.83
CA VAL A 14 7.58 -16.39 7.53
C VAL A 14 6.64 -15.30 7.02
N GLY A 15 6.51 -15.18 5.69
CA GLY A 15 5.56 -14.23 5.10
C GLY A 15 4.11 -14.51 5.50
N ALA A 16 3.72 -15.79 5.53
CA ALA A 16 2.38 -16.21 5.95
C ALA A 16 2.08 -15.83 7.41
N LYS A 17 3.05 -15.98 8.32
CA LYS A 17 2.91 -15.53 9.71
C LYS A 17 2.76 -14.00 9.79
N LEU A 18 3.58 -13.25 9.06
CA LEU A 18 3.51 -11.79 9.03
C LEU A 18 2.18 -11.29 8.46
N PHE A 19 1.68 -11.95 7.41
CA PHE A 19 0.37 -11.68 6.83
C PHE A 19 -0.74 -11.89 7.87
N ARG A 20 -0.77 -13.05 8.56
CA ARG A 20 -1.76 -13.36 9.58
C ARG A 20 -1.77 -12.32 10.71
N GLU A 21 -0.61 -11.96 11.22
CA GLU A 21 -0.50 -10.99 12.31
C GLU A 21 -1.02 -9.60 11.89
N ALA A 22 -0.67 -9.13 10.69
CA ALA A 22 -1.16 -7.85 10.19
C ALA A 22 -2.68 -7.86 9.93
N ALA A 23 -3.22 -8.95 9.38
CA ALA A 23 -4.65 -9.13 9.17
C ALA A 23 -5.43 -9.12 10.48
N LEU A 24 -4.98 -9.88 11.50
CA LEU A 24 -5.56 -9.87 12.86
C LEU A 24 -5.44 -8.51 13.57
N GLY A 25 -4.53 -7.66 13.10
CA GLY A 25 -4.41 -6.28 13.56
C GLY A 25 -5.38 -5.29 12.89
N GLY A 26 -6.23 -5.76 11.95
CA GLY A 26 -7.23 -4.94 11.26
C GLY A 26 -6.70 -4.21 10.01
N CYS A 27 -5.73 -4.80 9.29
CA CYS A 27 -5.33 -4.28 7.99
C CYS A 27 -6.36 -4.67 6.92
N ASP A 28 -6.97 -3.69 6.25
CA ASP A 28 -7.92 -3.93 5.14
C ASP A 28 -7.22 -4.48 3.90
N VAL A 29 -5.97 -4.09 3.69
CA VAL A 29 -5.15 -4.51 2.55
C VAL A 29 -3.75 -4.87 3.04
N ILE A 30 -3.21 -5.97 2.55
CA ILE A 30 -1.82 -6.38 2.78
C ILE A 30 -1.18 -6.67 1.42
N LYS A 31 -0.14 -5.92 1.08
CA LYS A 31 0.56 -6.08 -0.19
C LYS A 31 1.91 -6.75 -0.04
N ASP A 32 2.34 -7.44 -1.08
CA ASP A 32 3.75 -7.74 -1.27
C ASP A 32 4.58 -6.46 -1.29
N ASP A 33 5.83 -6.55 -0.91
CA ASP A 33 6.79 -5.50 -1.23
C ASP A 33 7.03 -5.48 -2.75
N GLU A 34 7.28 -4.30 -3.31
CA GLU A 34 7.56 -4.13 -4.74
C GLU A 34 8.80 -4.87 -5.23
N LEU A 35 9.69 -5.22 -4.30
CA LEU A 35 10.94 -5.94 -4.57
C LEU A 35 10.77 -7.47 -4.58
N ILE A 36 9.64 -8.01 -4.11
CA ILE A 36 9.36 -9.43 -4.22
C ILE A 36 8.43 -9.72 -5.40
N ALA A 37 8.89 -10.52 -6.34
CA ALA A 37 8.09 -11.08 -7.42
C ALA A 37 7.88 -12.59 -7.19
N SER A 38 7.71 -13.39 -8.24
CA SER A 38 7.68 -14.85 -8.13
C SER A 38 9.10 -15.42 -8.08
N MET A 39 9.61 -15.65 -6.87
CA MET A 39 10.97 -16.16 -6.63
C MET A 39 10.96 -17.68 -6.43
N ARG A 40 12.08 -18.36 -6.72
CA ARG A 40 12.20 -19.83 -6.51
C ARG A 40 11.93 -20.25 -5.08
N TYR A 41 12.38 -19.45 -4.11
CA TYR A 41 12.22 -19.70 -2.67
C TYR A 41 10.87 -19.22 -2.12
N ASN A 42 10.15 -18.38 -2.89
CA ASN A 42 8.86 -17.80 -2.50
C ASN A 42 8.03 -17.54 -3.74
N ASP A 43 7.46 -18.59 -4.32
CA ASP A 43 6.64 -18.54 -5.54
C ASP A 43 5.32 -17.82 -5.29
N ALA A 44 4.96 -16.88 -6.19
CA ALA A 44 3.80 -16.01 -6.01
C ALA A 44 2.48 -16.80 -5.95
N VAL A 45 2.30 -17.83 -6.76
CA VAL A 45 1.06 -18.64 -6.75
C VAL A 45 0.94 -19.46 -5.47
N LYS A 46 2.06 -20.00 -4.96
CA LYS A 46 2.07 -20.68 -3.65
C LYS A 46 1.77 -19.71 -2.53
N ARG A 47 2.31 -18.49 -2.61
CA ARG A 47 2.07 -17.41 -1.64
C ARG A 47 0.59 -17.01 -1.63
N VAL A 48 -0.04 -16.85 -2.80
CA VAL A 48 -1.48 -16.60 -2.90
C VAL A 48 -2.27 -17.70 -2.19
N LYS A 49 -2.03 -18.97 -2.52
CA LYS A 49 -2.76 -20.08 -1.89
C LYS A 49 -2.62 -20.09 -0.36
N ALA A 50 -1.41 -19.82 0.15
CA ALA A 50 -1.16 -19.80 1.58
C ALA A 50 -1.85 -18.62 2.27
N TYR A 51 -1.75 -17.41 1.68
CA TYR A 51 -2.29 -16.20 2.29
C TYR A 51 -3.82 -16.13 2.20
N MET A 52 -4.41 -16.61 1.10
CA MET A 52 -5.86 -16.66 0.97
C MET A 52 -6.50 -17.72 1.87
N LYS A 53 -5.78 -18.79 2.21
CA LYS A 53 -6.21 -19.71 3.26
C LYS A 53 -6.23 -19.00 4.63
N ILE A 54 -5.18 -18.25 4.96
CA ILE A 54 -5.09 -17.49 6.21
C ILE A 54 -6.14 -16.37 6.25
N GLU A 55 -6.39 -15.69 5.13
CA GLU A 55 -7.42 -14.67 5.02
C GLU A 55 -8.78 -15.22 5.44
N LYS A 56 -9.13 -16.41 4.91
CA LYS A 56 -10.37 -17.09 5.29
C LYS A 56 -10.44 -17.43 6.78
N GLU A 57 -9.34 -17.95 7.34
CA GLU A 57 -9.26 -18.25 8.78
C GLU A 57 -9.42 -16.98 9.63
N VAL A 58 -8.79 -15.88 9.22
CA VAL A 58 -8.91 -14.58 9.92
C VAL A 58 -10.32 -14.01 9.76
N PHE A 59 -10.93 -14.12 8.60
CA PHE A 59 -12.33 -13.72 8.41
C PHE A 59 -13.29 -14.51 9.33
N GLU A 60 -13.10 -15.83 9.45
CA GLU A 60 -13.89 -16.67 10.37
C GLU A 60 -13.69 -16.25 11.85
N GLU A 61 -12.49 -15.75 12.21
CA GLU A 61 -12.15 -15.30 13.56
C GLU A 61 -12.68 -13.87 13.87
N THR A 62 -12.65 -12.96 12.89
CA THR A 62 -12.87 -11.52 13.10
C THR A 62 -14.13 -10.96 12.43
N GLY A 63 -14.63 -11.62 11.40
CA GLY A 63 -15.69 -11.10 10.52
C GLY A 63 -15.21 -10.06 9.50
N GLU A 64 -13.90 -9.76 9.44
CA GLU A 64 -13.34 -8.73 8.56
C GLU A 64 -12.47 -9.36 7.46
N HIS A 65 -12.70 -8.92 6.22
CA HIS A 65 -11.89 -9.34 5.07
C HIS A 65 -10.61 -8.52 4.92
N THR A 66 -9.57 -9.19 4.45
CA THR A 66 -8.30 -8.57 4.06
C THR A 66 -8.02 -8.82 2.58
N LEU A 67 -7.78 -7.77 1.80
CA LEU A 67 -7.29 -7.91 0.44
C LEU A 67 -5.79 -8.23 0.45
N TYR A 68 -5.41 -9.32 -0.18
CA TYR A 68 -4.01 -9.63 -0.43
C TYR A 68 -3.60 -9.17 -1.83
N THR A 69 -2.71 -8.21 -1.90
CA THR A 69 -2.24 -7.61 -3.14
C THR A 69 -0.91 -8.23 -3.57
N VAL A 70 -0.98 -9.32 -4.35
CA VAL A 70 0.19 -10.03 -4.85
C VAL A 70 0.93 -9.23 -5.93
N ASN A 71 2.25 -9.15 -5.88
CA ASN A 71 3.04 -8.55 -6.94
C ASN A 71 3.20 -9.52 -8.13
N VAL A 72 2.57 -9.18 -9.26
CA VAL A 72 2.64 -9.97 -10.49
C VAL A 72 3.62 -9.42 -11.51
N THR A 73 4.36 -8.36 -11.16
CA THR A 73 5.37 -7.75 -12.04
C THR A 73 6.38 -8.79 -12.50
N ASP A 74 6.47 -8.99 -13.80
CA ASP A 74 7.44 -9.86 -14.48
C ASP A 74 7.63 -9.34 -15.92
N ARG A 75 8.56 -9.90 -16.67
CA ARG A 75 8.67 -9.65 -18.11
C ARG A 75 7.41 -10.15 -18.84
N LEU A 76 7.01 -9.45 -19.88
CA LEU A 76 5.93 -9.88 -20.78
C LEU A 76 6.40 -11.10 -21.60
N PRO A 77 5.59 -12.10 -21.91
CA PRO A 77 4.19 -12.36 -21.54
C PRO A 77 4.01 -13.11 -20.20
N ARG A 78 5.11 -13.41 -19.47
CA ARG A 78 5.05 -14.16 -18.20
C ARG A 78 4.18 -13.47 -17.14
N MET A 79 4.16 -12.14 -17.13
CA MET A 79 3.32 -11.35 -16.22
C MET A 79 1.83 -11.72 -16.36
N PHE A 80 1.34 -11.83 -17.60
CA PHE A 80 -0.06 -12.19 -17.86
C PHE A 80 -0.39 -13.61 -17.42
N ASP A 81 0.49 -14.58 -17.72
CA ASP A 81 0.34 -15.96 -17.24
C ASP A 81 0.33 -16.01 -15.72
N LEU A 82 1.27 -15.33 -15.07
CA LEU A 82 1.35 -15.27 -13.62
C LEU A 82 0.10 -14.66 -13.00
N ALA A 83 -0.40 -13.55 -13.55
CA ALA A 83 -1.61 -12.89 -13.06
C ALA A 83 -2.83 -13.81 -13.13
N ARG A 84 -3.07 -14.47 -14.26
CA ARG A 84 -4.18 -15.44 -14.42
C ARG A 84 -4.05 -16.60 -13.41
N ARG A 85 -2.86 -17.17 -13.27
CA ARG A 85 -2.59 -18.23 -12.29
C ARG A 85 -2.79 -17.78 -10.84
N CYS A 86 -2.54 -16.53 -10.52
CA CYS A 86 -2.83 -15.96 -9.20
C CYS A 86 -4.35 -15.81 -9.00
N VAL A 87 -5.09 -15.39 -10.04
CA VAL A 87 -6.57 -15.35 -10.00
C VAL A 87 -7.14 -16.76 -9.82
N ASP A 88 -6.67 -17.74 -10.60
CA ASP A 88 -7.08 -19.16 -10.46
C ASP A 88 -6.77 -19.73 -9.07
N ALA A 89 -5.73 -19.21 -8.40
CA ALA A 89 -5.36 -19.57 -7.03
C ALA A 89 -6.20 -18.84 -5.96
N GLY A 90 -7.09 -17.95 -6.36
CA GLY A 90 -8.06 -17.26 -5.50
C GLY A 90 -7.59 -15.92 -4.94
N VAL A 91 -6.59 -15.26 -5.54
CA VAL A 91 -6.18 -13.91 -5.09
C VAL A 91 -7.33 -12.93 -5.22
N ASN A 92 -7.41 -11.98 -4.29
CA ASN A 92 -8.48 -10.98 -4.26
C ASN A 92 -8.00 -9.54 -4.58
N ALA A 93 -6.70 -9.34 -4.86
CA ALA A 93 -6.12 -8.11 -5.40
C ALA A 93 -4.73 -8.38 -5.99
N MET A 94 -4.21 -7.52 -6.86
CA MET A 94 -2.85 -7.63 -7.39
C MET A 94 -2.14 -6.29 -7.50
N MET A 95 -0.82 -6.32 -7.57
CA MET A 95 0.03 -5.15 -7.74
C MET A 95 0.89 -5.29 -9.00
N VAL A 96 1.08 -4.16 -9.69
CA VAL A 96 1.98 -4.04 -10.83
C VAL A 96 2.87 -2.82 -10.67
N ASN A 97 4.18 -3.00 -10.83
CA ASN A 97 5.14 -1.89 -10.99
C ASN A 97 4.98 -1.34 -12.41
N TYR A 98 3.92 -0.56 -12.63
CA TYR A 98 3.41 -0.24 -13.97
C TYR A 98 4.38 0.57 -14.84
N LEU A 99 5.24 1.38 -14.23
CA LEU A 99 6.24 2.15 -14.98
C LEU A 99 7.43 1.27 -15.41
N SER A 100 7.69 0.18 -14.69
CA SER A 100 8.76 -0.77 -15.02
C SER A 100 8.38 -1.70 -16.18
N VAL A 101 7.09 -2.11 -16.26
CA VAL A 101 6.59 -2.99 -17.34
C VAL A 101 5.99 -2.21 -18.51
N GLY A 102 5.73 -0.92 -18.31
CA GLY A 102 5.05 -0.03 -19.25
C GLY A 102 3.57 0.14 -18.92
N PRO A 103 3.04 1.38 -18.97
CA PRO A 103 1.63 1.68 -18.71
C PRO A 103 0.65 0.87 -19.57
N GLU A 104 0.99 0.64 -20.83
CA GLU A 104 0.18 -0.16 -21.76
C GLU A 104 0.07 -1.64 -21.33
N ALA A 105 1.12 -2.20 -20.72
CA ALA A 105 1.08 -3.55 -20.18
C ALA A 105 0.09 -3.66 -18.99
N MET A 106 0.04 -2.65 -18.11
CA MET A 106 -0.97 -2.59 -17.06
C MET A 106 -2.37 -2.40 -17.64
N ARG A 107 -2.53 -1.57 -18.67
CA ARG A 107 -3.80 -1.39 -19.36
C ARG A 107 -4.31 -2.71 -19.95
N ALA A 108 -3.45 -3.44 -20.64
CA ALA A 108 -3.81 -4.75 -21.20
C ALA A 108 -4.16 -5.77 -20.11
N LEU A 109 -3.53 -5.70 -18.94
CA LEU A 109 -3.89 -6.52 -17.78
C LEU A 109 -5.28 -6.16 -17.23
N ALA A 110 -5.58 -4.86 -17.12
CA ALA A 110 -6.86 -4.36 -16.64
C ALA A 110 -8.02 -4.66 -17.61
N ASP A 111 -7.74 -4.77 -18.91
CA ASP A 111 -8.72 -5.12 -19.94
C ASP A 111 -8.89 -6.64 -20.14
N ASP A 112 -8.04 -7.46 -19.49
CA ASP A 112 -8.16 -8.92 -19.57
C ASP A 112 -9.37 -9.42 -18.78
N PRO A 113 -10.40 -10.00 -19.41
CA PRO A 113 -11.61 -10.45 -18.71
C PRO A 113 -11.35 -11.58 -17.71
N ALA A 114 -10.19 -12.25 -17.78
CA ALA A 114 -9.78 -13.23 -16.78
C ALA A 114 -9.21 -12.58 -15.51
N ILE A 115 -8.94 -11.26 -15.50
CA ILE A 115 -8.45 -10.52 -14.36
C ILE A 115 -9.59 -9.70 -13.77
N SER A 116 -10.30 -10.27 -12.80
CA SER A 116 -11.49 -9.68 -12.18
C SER A 116 -11.25 -9.15 -10.76
N VAL A 117 -10.01 -8.79 -10.43
CA VAL A 117 -9.58 -8.29 -9.11
C VAL A 117 -8.97 -6.89 -9.21
N PRO A 118 -9.03 -6.07 -8.15
CA PRO A 118 -8.45 -4.73 -8.14
C PRO A 118 -6.94 -4.74 -8.42
N ILE A 119 -6.47 -3.71 -9.12
CA ILE A 119 -5.07 -3.51 -9.46
C ILE A 119 -4.51 -2.30 -8.71
N LEU A 120 -3.51 -2.54 -7.87
CA LEU A 120 -2.67 -1.52 -7.25
C LEU A 120 -1.50 -1.19 -8.18
N ALA A 121 -1.44 0.04 -8.67
CA ALA A 121 -0.30 0.53 -9.45
C ALA A 121 0.81 1.02 -8.52
N HIS A 122 1.97 0.36 -8.57
CA HIS A 122 3.14 0.79 -7.80
C HIS A 122 4.03 1.72 -8.63
N MET A 123 4.55 2.75 -7.98
CA MET A 123 5.27 3.87 -8.60
C MET A 123 6.77 3.63 -8.86
N ASP A 124 7.26 2.43 -8.77
CA ASP A 124 8.67 2.12 -9.05
C ASP A 124 9.11 2.72 -10.38
N LEU A 125 10.33 3.23 -10.41
CA LEU A 125 10.91 3.94 -11.55
C LEU A 125 10.36 5.37 -11.76
N ALA A 126 9.34 5.82 -11.03
CA ALA A 126 8.70 7.13 -11.24
C ALA A 126 9.70 8.31 -11.17
N GLY A 127 10.70 8.23 -10.30
CA GLY A 127 11.74 9.26 -10.20
C GLY A 127 12.45 9.55 -11.50
N ALA A 128 12.66 8.55 -12.34
CA ALA A 128 13.27 8.73 -13.68
C ALA A 128 12.43 9.61 -14.61
N TYR A 129 11.13 9.72 -14.38
CA TYR A 129 10.22 10.49 -15.21
C TYR A 129 10.06 11.95 -14.78
N PHE A 130 10.19 12.29 -13.49
CA PHE A 130 9.84 13.63 -13.02
C PHE A 130 10.89 14.32 -12.11
N MET A 131 11.99 13.65 -11.76
CA MET A 131 12.99 14.24 -10.86
C MET A 131 14.04 15.09 -11.56
N SER A 132 14.16 15.02 -12.89
CA SER A 132 15.09 15.85 -13.64
C SER A 132 14.66 17.33 -13.61
N PRO A 133 15.59 18.28 -13.41
CA PRO A 133 15.27 19.70 -13.42
C PRO A 133 15.06 20.27 -14.83
N VAL A 134 15.49 19.56 -15.87
CA VAL A 134 15.53 20.09 -17.24
C VAL A 134 14.50 19.47 -18.19
N GLN A 135 14.06 18.24 -17.92
CA GLN A 135 13.01 17.60 -18.71
C GLN A 135 12.34 16.48 -17.92
N GLY A 136 11.13 16.09 -18.31
CA GLY A 136 10.39 15.00 -17.71
C GLY A 136 8.89 15.08 -17.96
N ILE A 137 8.17 14.18 -17.32
CA ILE A 137 6.70 14.17 -17.32
C ILE A 137 6.25 14.63 -15.94
N ALA A 138 5.33 15.60 -15.90
CA ALA A 138 4.80 16.08 -14.62
C ALA A 138 4.24 14.93 -13.76
N SER A 139 4.63 14.87 -12.49
CA SER A 139 4.22 13.79 -11.58
C SER A 139 2.69 13.64 -11.44
N PRO A 140 1.86 14.71 -11.43
CA PRO A 140 0.40 14.56 -11.46
C PRO A 140 -0.12 13.85 -12.71
N LEU A 141 0.61 13.91 -13.81
CA LEU A 141 0.25 13.20 -15.03
C LEU A 141 0.67 11.72 -14.95
N ILE A 142 1.95 11.44 -14.67
CA ILE A 142 2.47 10.08 -14.70
C ILE A 142 1.96 9.23 -13.53
N LEU A 143 1.87 9.77 -12.31
CA LEU A 143 1.37 9.07 -11.11
C LEU A 143 -0.14 9.20 -10.90
N GLY A 144 -0.78 10.17 -11.55
CA GLY A 144 -2.22 10.40 -11.41
C GLY A 144 -2.97 9.93 -12.65
N LYS A 145 -3.10 10.82 -13.62
CA LYS A 145 -3.97 10.62 -14.78
C LYS A 145 -3.63 9.38 -15.60
N PHE A 146 -2.34 9.12 -15.89
CA PHE A 146 -1.92 7.96 -16.67
C PHE A 146 -2.16 6.65 -15.95
N ALA A 147 -1.81 6.57 -14.67
CA ALA A 147 -2.07 5.37 -13.87
C ALA A 147 -3.56 5.01 -13.89
N ARG A 148 -4.45 6.00 -13.69
CA ARG A 148 -5.89 5.82 -13.72
C ARG A 148 -6.40 5.41 -15.12
N LEU A 149 -5.93 6.06 -16.20
CA LEU A 149 -6.26 5.69 -17.57
C LEU A 149 -5.82 4.28 -17.93
N CYS A 150 -4.77 3.78 -17.31
CA CYS A 150 -4.26 2.43 -17.50
C CYS A 150 -4.91 1.38 -16.59
N GLY A 151 -6.00 1.72 -15.88
CA GLY A 151 -6.82 0.77 -15.15
C GLY A 151 -6.40 0.54 -13.69
N ALA A 152 -5.63 1.46 -13.09
CA ALA A 152 -5.33 1.37 -11.66
C ALA A 152 -6.57 1.65 -10.81
N ASP A 153 -6.91 0.76 -9.89
CA ASP A 153 -7.92 0.98 -8.85
C ASP A 153 -7.35 1.75 -7.66
N SER A 154 -6.07 1.57 -7.38
CA SER A 154 -5.32 2.34 -6.39
C SER A 154 -3.91 2.62 -6.88
N VAL A 155 -3.33 3.75 -6.45
CA VAL A 155 -1.99 4.18 -6.89
C VAL A 155 -1.13 4.56 -5.69
N VAL A 156 0.02 3.92 -5.57
CA VAL A 156 1.02 4.29 -4.56
C VAL A 156 1.62 5.65 -4.89
N LEU A 157 1.60 6.55 -3.92
CA LEU A 157 2.14 7.89 -4.03
C LEU A 157 3.24 8.13 -2.98
N PRO A 158 4.33 8.82 -3.33
CA PRO A 158 5.32 9.19 -2.33
C PRO A 158 4.68 10.17 -1.33
N PHE A 159 4.78 9.85 -0.04
CA PHE A 159 4.20 10.69 1.01
C PHE A 159 5.01 11.99 1.18
N SER A 160 4.30 13.13 1.21
CA SER A 160 4.92 14.45 1.23
C SER A 160 4.83 15.21 2.56
N LEU A 161 4.02 14.71 3.50
CA LEU A 161 3.81 15.35 4.80
C LEU A 161 4.63 14.60 5.87
N GLY A 162 5.75 15.11 6.23
CA GLY A 162 6.52 14.58 7.35
C GLY A 162 7.86 13.97 6.98
N GLY A 163 8.89 14.74 7.01
CA GLY A 163 10.26 14.35 7.18
C GLY A 163 11.10 14.37 5.89
N LYS A 164 11.15 13.37 5.09
CA LYS A 164 11.97 13.37 3.88
C LYS A 164 11.10 13.61 2.65
N ALA A 165 10.58 14.82 2.51
CA ALA A 165 9.75 15.21 1.37
C ALA A 165 10.54 15.14 0.06
N MET A 166 10.64 14.00 -0.56
CA MET A 166 11.13 13.85 -1.94
C MET A 166 10.13 14.40 -2.97
N TYR A 167 8.98 14.90 -2.50
CA TYR A 167 7.84 15.24 -3.34
C TYR A 167 7.13 16.48 -2.81
N MET A 168 7.00 17.50 -3.65
CA MET A 168 6.40 18.77 -3.25
C MET A 168 4.91 18.61 -2.95
N HIS A 169 4.41 19.22 -1.87
CA HIS A 169 3.03 19.15 -1.43
C HIS A 169 2.02 19.47 -2.54
N ASP A 170 2.21 20.55 -3.29
CA ASP A 170 1.31 20.97 -4.37
C ASP A 170 1.22 19.93 -5.50
N ARG A 171 2.34 19.29 -5.83
CA ARG A 171 2.37 18.20 -6.81
C ARG A 171 1.66 16.96 -6.29
N PHE A 172 1.82 16.65 -5.00
CA PHE A 172 1.11 15.56 -4.34
C PHE A 172 -0.40 15.78 -4.41
N MET A 173 -0.89 16.96 -3.97
CA MET A 173 -2.33 17.29 -4.01
C MET A 173 -2.86 17.35 -5.44
N SER A 174 -2.07 17.82 -6.40
CA SER A 174 -2.44 17.77 -7.82
C SER A 174 -2.53 16.33 -8.35
N THR A 175 -1.65 15.43 -7.90
CA THR A 175 -1.71 14.00 -8.24
C THR A 175 -2.97 13.35 -7.67
N VAL A 176 -3.29 13.61 -6.40
CA VAL A 176 -4.52 13.13 -5.76
C VAL A 176 -5.75 13.60 -6.53
N ARG A 177 -5.81 14.88 -6.91
CA ARG A 177 -6.91 15.41 -7.75
C ARG A 177 -7.03 14.66 -9.08
N ASN A 178 -5.91 14.36 -9.74
CA ASN A 178 -5.92 13.62 -11.01
C ASN A 178 -6.41 12.16 -10.89
N LEU A 179 -6.30 11.57 -9.70
CA LEU A 179 -6.85 10.24 -9.41
C LEU A 179 -8.36 10.28 -9.15
N THR A 180 -8.87 11.36 -8.57
CA THR A 180 -10.22 11.38 -7.98
C THR A 180 -11.24 12.25 -8.73
N TYR A 181 -10.83 13.26 -9.53
CA TYR A 181 -11.79 14.14 -10.19
C TYR A 181 -12.66 13.40 -11.23
N PRO A 182 -13.90 13.89 -11.49
CA PRO A 182 -14.78 13.30 -12.49
C PRO A 182 -14.15 13.31 -13.88
N MET A 183 -14.07 12.15 -14.54
CA MET A 183 -13.43 11.98 -15.85
C MET A 183 -14.22 11.03 -16.73
N GLY A 184 -15.19 11.56 -17.50
CA GLY A 184 -15.89 10.83 -18.56
C GLY A 184 -16.54 9.50 -18.15
N GLY A 185 -17.06 9.39 -16.93
CA GLY A 185 -17.66 8.15 -16.42
C GLY A 185 -16.65 7.14 -15.86
N MET A 186 -15.36 7.41 -15.95
CA MET A 186 -14.32 6.56 -15.37
C MET A 186 -14.34 6.65 -13.84
N LYS A 187 -14.30 5.51 -13.16
CA LYS A 187 -14.23 5.46 -11.69
C LYS A 187 -12.97 6.18 -11.17
N PRO A 188 -13.03 6.80 -9.99
CA PRO A 188 -11.85 7.31 -9.32
C PRO A 188 -10.92 6.17 -8.91
N SER A 189 -9.61 6.46 -8.84
CA SER A 189 -8.62 5.57 -8.24
C SER A 189 -8.31 6.06 -6.83
N LEU A 190 -8.15 5.14 -5.87
CA LEU A 190 -7.78 5.49 -4.50
C LEU A 190 -6.31 5.96 -4.44
N PRO A 191 -6.02 7.16 -3.97
CA PRO A 191 -4.65 7.56 -3.68
C PRO A 191 -4.12 6.76 -2.48
N MET A 192 -2.91 6.24 -2.60
CA MET A 192 -2.24 5.51 -1.53
C MET A 192 -0.93 6.22 -1.13
N PRO A 193 -0.98 7.25 -0.28
CA PRO A 193 0.24 7.81 0.30
C PRO A 193 1.03 6.72 1.02
N SER A 194 2.35 6.68 0.80
CA SER A 194 3.24 5.67 1.34
C SER A 194 4.65 6.21 1.54
N GLY A 195 5.39 5.63 2.47
CA GLY A 195 6.76 6.02 2.82
C GLY A 195 6.82 6.86 4.10
N GLY A 196 7.41 6.30 5.16
CA GLY A 196 7.57 6.99 6.44
C GLY A 196 6.30 7.20 7.27
N ILE A 197 5.21 6.51 6.93
CA ILE A 197 3.94 6.62 7.66
C ILE A 197 3.98 5.75 8.91
N THR A 198 3.62 6.35 10.04
CA THR A 198 3.57 5.74 11.36
C THR A 198 2.29 6.16 12.09
N PRO A 199 1.91 5.52 13.20
CA PRO A 199 0.77 5.98 14.00
C PRO A 199 0.89 7.44 14.48
N ALA A 200 2.11 7.97 14.60
CA ALA A 200 2.32 9.34 15.06
C ALA A 200 2.04 10.43 14.00
N ASN A 201 2.05 10.09 12.71
CA ASN A 201 1.87 11.07 11.62
C ASN A 201 0.68 10.78 10.70
N VAL A 202 -0.05 9.69 10.92
CA VAL A 202 -1.17 9.32 10.05
C VAL A 202 -2.34 10.29 10.13
N ALA A 203 -2.51 10.97 11.26
CA ALA A 203 -3.57 11.96 11.42
C ALA A 203 -3.47 13.10 10.39
N ASP A 204 -2.26 13.54 10.03
CA ASP A 204 -2.05 14.57 9.02
C ASP A 204 -2.58 14.14 7.64
N ILE A 205 -2.46 12.84 7.33
CA ILE A 205 -2.97 12.29 6.07
C ILE A 205 -4.50 12.28 6.07
N VAL A 206 -5.10 11.78 7.14
CA VAL A 206 -6.57 11.72 7.29
C VAL A 206 -7.17 13.12 7.21
N ASN A 207 -6.57 14.08 7.91
CA ASN A 207 -7.01 15.47 7.92
C ASN A 207 -6.86 16.15 6.55
N THR A 208 -5.84 15.76 5.76
CA THR A 208 -5.55 16.37 4.45
C THR A 208 -6.36 15.73 3.32
N LEU A 209 -6.50 14.41 3.30
CA LEU A 209 -7.08 13.66 2.20
C LEU A 209 -8.50 13.17 2.47
N GLY A 210 -8.94 13.18 3.73
CA GLY A 210 -10.23 12.61 4.12
C GLY A 210 -10.19 11.08 4.16
N LYS A 211 -11.38 10.47 4.07
CA LYS A 211 -11.57 9.01 4.24
C LYS A 211 -11.38 8.21 2.95
N ASP A 212 -11.47 8.85 1.78
CA ASP A 212 -11.34 8.20 0.48
C ASP A 212 -9.87 8.08 0.08
N THR A 213 -9.08 7.43 0.95
CA THR A 213 -7.64 7.21 0.75
C THR A 213 -7.22 5.87 1.35
N MET A 214 -6.23 5.23 0.74
CA MET A 214 -5.61 4.01 1.25
C MET A 214 -4.26 4.37 1.89
N ILE A 215 -4.12 4.27 3.19
CA ILE A 215 -2.88 4.63 3.89
C ILE A 215 -1.90 3.47 3.87
N GLY A 216 -0.72 3.67 3.26
CA GLY A 216 0.31 2.65 3.10
C GLY A 216 1.42 2.72 4.15
N SER A 217 1.46 1.76 5.07
CA SER A 217 2.50 1.68 6.10
C SER A 217 3.15 0.29 6.14
N GLY A 218 4.46 0.24 6.07
CA GLY A 218 5.25 -0.99 6.27
C GLY A 218 6.01 -0.93 7.59
N GLY A 219 7.04 -0.11 7.66
CA GLY A 219 7.86 0.08 8.87
C GLY A 219 7.05 0.52 10.09
N GLY A 220 6.06 1.39 9.92
CA GLY A 220 5.18 1.83 11.01
C GLY A 220 4.31 0.72 11.61
N ILE A 221 4.12 -0.40 10.89
CA ILE A 221 3.43 -1.58 11.39
C ILE A 221 4.44 -2.60 11.93
N HIS A 222 5.45 -2.98 11.12
CA HIS A 222 6.35 -4.07 11.46
C HIS A 222 7.39 -3.72 12.54
N ALA A 223 7.72 -2.45 12.73
CA ALA A 223 8.67 -1.99 13.75
C ALA A 223 8.01 -1.64 15.10
N HIS A 224 6.72 -1.89 15.27
CA HIS A 224 6.07 -1.76 16.56
C HIS A 224 6.66 -2.75 17.58
N PRO A 225 6.97 -2.35 18.83
CA PRO A 225 7.56 -3.26 19.82
C PRO A 225 6.72 -4.52 20.09
N GLY A 226 5.40 -4.44 20.00
CA GLY A 226 4.47 -5.56 20.13
C GLY A 226 4.27 -6.37 18.84
N GLY A 227 5.08 -6.13 17.79
CA GLY A 227 5.00 -6.83 16.51
C GLY A 227 3.90 -6.33 15.55
N PRO A 228 3.73 -6.99 14.38
CA PRO A 228 2.86 -6.49 13.31
C PRO A 228 1.39 -6.35 13.68
N ARG A 229 0.85 -7.24 14.52
CA ARG A 229 -0.54 -7.16 14.99
C ARG A 229 -0.78 -5.88 15.80
N ALA A 230 0.07 -5.62 16.78
CA ALA A 230 -0.01 -4.42 17.59
C ALA A 230 0.25 -3.15 16.76
N GLY A 231 1.19 -3.19 15.82
CA GLY A 231 1.46 -2.08 14.92
C GLY A 231 0.29 -1.75 13.98
N ALA A 232 -0.40 -2.76 13.47
CA ALA A 232 -1.60 -2.58 12.66
C ALA A 232 -2.74 -1.97 13.50
N ARG A 233 -2.95 -2.47 14.72
CA ARG A 233 -3.92 -1.90 15.67
C ARG A 233 -3.60 -0.46 16.03
N ALA A 234 -2.35 -0.15 16.36
CA ALA A 234 -1.91 1.21 16.66
C ALA A 234 -2.18 2.18 15.50
N LEU A 235 -1.95 1.74 14.25
CA LEU A 235 -2.24 2.55 13.08
C LEU A 235 -3.74 2.76 12.90
N ARG A 236 -4.57 1.72 13.10
CA ARG A 236 -6.03 1.82 13.05
C ARG A 236 -6.55 2.77 14.13
N GLN A 237 -6.10 2.63 15.36
CA GLN A 237 -6.45 3.49 16.49
C GLN A 237 -6.11 4.96 16.21
N ALA A 238 -4.94 5.22 15.58
CA ALA A 238 -4.56 6.58 15.19
C ALA A 238 -5.43 7.16 14.08
N ILE A 239 -5.85 6.33 13.11
CA ILE A 239 -6.81 6.71 12.07
C ILE A 239 -8.18 7.03 12.69
N ASP A 240 -8.66 6.19 13.58
CA ASP A 240 -9.95 6.36 14.25
C ASP A 240 -9.96 7.63 15.11
N ALA A 241 -8.89 7.90 15.85
CA ALA A 241 -8.72 9.16 16.57
C ALA A 241 -8.80 10.38 15.64
N ALA A 242 -8.12 10.34 14.50
CA ALA A 242 -8.15 11.43 13.52
C ALA A 242 -9.54 11.63 12.91
N ILE A 243 -10.26 10.55 12.59
CA ILE A 243 -11.64 10.61 12.05
C ILE A 243 -12.60 11.21 13.07
N GLN A 244 -12.41 10.91 14.37
CA GLN A 244 -13.23 11.41 15.48
C GLN A 244 -12.81 12.83 15.92
N GLY A 245 -11.70 13.37 15.39
CA GLY A 245 -11.15 14.67 15.81
C GLY A 245 -10.56 14.65 17.23
N ILE A 246 -10.17 13.47 17.73
CA ILE A 246 -9.56 13.30 19.06
C ILE A 246 -8.03 13.35 18.89
N ARG A 247 -7.35 14.03 19.82
CA ARG A 247 -5.88 14.07 19.82
C ARG A 247 -5.30 12.68 20.08
N LEU A 248 -4.23 12.33 19.38
CA LEU A 248 -3.59 11.00 19.50
C LEU A 248 -3.20 10.66 20.93
N GLU A 249 -2.63 11.65 21.67
CA GLU A 249 -2.22 11.46 23.06
C GLU A 249 -3.41 11.21 24.01
N GLU A 250 -4.58 11.77 23.70
CA GLU A 250 -5.79 11.54 24.46
C GLU A 250 -6.36 10.16 24.17
N TYR A 251 -6.48 9.81 22.89
CA TYR A 251 -6.97 8.50 22.46
C TYR A 251 -6.07 7.36 22.95
N ALA A 252 -4.77 7.58 23.03
CA ALA A 252 -3.78 6.62 23.52
C ALA A 252 -3.94 6.25 25.01
N LYS A 253 -4.66 7.05 25.82
CA LYS A 253 -4.90 6.71 27.23
C LYS A 253 -5.72 5.44 27.41
N GLU A 254 -6.61 5.16 26.44
CA GLU A 254 -7.49 3.99 26.43
C GLU A 254 -7.07 2.93 25.39
N HIS A 255 -5.98 3.19 24.65
CA HIS A 255 -5.51 2.36 23.53
C HIS A 255 -4.00 2.09 23.65
N GLU A 256 -3.67 0.97 24.29
CA GLU A 256 -2.29 0.62 24.67
C GLU A 256 -1.34 0.59 23.48
N GLU A 257 -1.74 -0.04 22.37
CA GLU A 257 -0.88 -0.17 21.18
C GLU A 257 -0.51 1.21 20.60
N LEU A 258 -1.48 2.14 20.57
CA LEU A 258 -1.20 3.52 20.14
C LEU A 258 -0.27 4.22 21.14
N GLY A 259 -0.47 4.03 22.43
CA GLY A 259 0.40 4.60 23.46
C GLY A 259 1.84 4.17 23.31
N VAL A 260 2.08 2.87 23.10
CA VAL A 260 3.40 2.31 22.82
C VAL A 260 3.99 2.89 21.53
N ALA A 261 3.19 2.98 20.47
CA ALA A 261 3.61 3.54 19.19
C ALA A 261 4.05 5.01 19.32
N LEU A 262 3.28 5.85 20.01
CA LEU A 262 3.65 7.26 20.24
C LEU A 262 4.94 7.37 21.05
N GLY A 263 5.16 6.48 22.02
CA GLY A 263 6.43 6.42 22.77
C GLY A 263 7.65 6.12 21.87
N VAL A 264 7.47 5.45 20.75
CA VAL A 264 8.54 5.13 19.78
C VAL A 264 8.74 6.28 18.78
N TRP A 265 7.65 6.79 18.17
CA TRP A 265 7.75 7.69 17.02
C TRP A 265 7.58 9.17 17.34
N ASN A 266 7.05 9.56 18.52
CA ASN A 266 7.02 10.97 18.96
C ASN A 266 8.34 11.48 19.55
N LYS A 267 9.33 10.62 19.76
CA LYS A 267 10.66 11.08 20.13
C LYS A 267 11.19 11.93 18.98
N LYS A 268 11.29 13.26 19.20
CA LYS A 268 12.07 14.13 18.32
C LYS A 268 13.47 13.53 18.28
N THR A 269 13.80 12.85 17.20
CA THR A 269 15.17 12.50 16.91
C THR A 269 15.86 13.80 16.56
N ASP A 270 16.62 14.35 17.50
CA ASP A 270 17.60 15.40 17.25
C ASP A 270 18.68 14.80 16.34
N PHE A 271 18.36 14.60 15.07
CA PHE A 271 19.37 14.43 14.04
C PHE A 271 19.96 15.82 13.80
N LYS A 272 21.00 16.17 14.60
CA LYS A 272 21.95 17.20 14.19
C LYS A 272 22.66 16.66 12.94
N ILE A 273 22.38 17.31 11.80
CA ILE A 273 23.17 17.18 10.55
C ILE A 273 24.50 17.88 10.79
#